data_84cd2acceb89d55baaed67417bed0d09
#
_entry.id   84cd2acceb89d55baaed67417bed0d09
#
_cell.length_a   1.000
_cell.length_b   1.000
_cell.length_c   1.000
_cell.angle_alpha   90.00
_cell.angle_beta   90.00
_cell.angle_gamma   90.00
#
_symmetry.space_group_name_H-M   'P 1'
#
loop_
_entity.id
_entity.type
_entity.pdbx_description
1 polymer ?
#
loop_
_entity_poly.entity_id
_entity_poly.type
_entity_poly.pdbx_seq_one_letter_code
_entity_poly.pdbx_strand_id
1 'polypeptide(L)'
;MQRRTILKLGLSSIAAAATPSWPAESASQITLYKDAQCACCGAYSDYLHDNGFTVAIVETPHLPMMYARYGVPSAFQSCHLAMVDRYLAVGHIPVDVIKRMLAEKPGITGITLPGMPAGSPGMGGTKTEPFKIYALGDGSPKLYAID
;
A
#
# COMPACT_ATOMS: atom_id res chain seq x y z
N MET A 1 39.99 74.10 4.42
CA MET A 1 40.05 72.83 3.64
C MET A 1 39.35 71.74 4.45
N GLN A 2 38.06 71.46 4.17
CA GLN A 2 37.30 70.46 4.90
C GLN A 2 37.19 69.18 4.03
N ARG A 3 37.76 68.08 4.53
CA ARG A 3 37.65 66.78 3.88
C ARG A 3 36.38 66.09 4.38
N ARG A 4 35.40 65.94 3.50
CA ARG A 4 34.16 65.18 3.74
C ARG A 4 34.43 63.70 3.53
N THR A 5 34.41 62.92 4.59
CA THR A 5 34.46 61.47 4.53
C THR A 5 33.04 60.96 4.32
N ILE A 6 32.79 60.30 3.20
CA ILE A 6 31.49 59.67 2.87
C ILE A 6 31.55 58.22 3.38
N LEU A 7 30.77 57.91 4.43
CA LEU A 7 30.54 56.55 4.90
C LEU A 7 29.55 55.89 3.94
N LYS A 8 30.01 54.87 3.21
CA LYS A 8 29.12 53.98 2.44
C LYS A 8 28.62 52.87 3.35
N LEU A 9 27.35 52.95 3.75
CA LEU A 9 26.67 51.82 4.39
C LEU A 9 26.33 50.77 3.29
N GLY A 10 27.00 49.62 3.35
CA GLY A 10 26.62 48.45 2.53
C GLY A 10 25.43 47.74 3.15
N LEU A 11 24.28 47.78 2.47
CA LEU A 11 23.15 46.89 2.81
C LEU A 11 23.49 45.48 2.30
N SER A 12 23.83 44.56 3.24
CA SER A 12 23.92 43.14 2.92
C SER A 12 22.50 42.52 2.95
N SER A 13 21.95 42.24 1.78
CA SER A 13 20.70 41.52 1.64
C SER A 13 20.94 40.03 1.88
N ILE A 14 20.48 39.52 3.00
CA ILE A 14 20.46 38.08 3.29
C ILE A 14 19.27 37.49 2.51
N ALA A 15 19.56 36.85 1.38
CA ALA A 15 18.57 36.05 0.66
C ALA A 15 18.29 34.77 1.48
N ALA A 16 17.14 34.71 2.15
CA ALA A 16 16.64 33.51 2.78
C ALA A 16 16.27 32.49 1.69
N ALA A 17 17.09 31.46 1.52
CA ALA A 17 16.76 30.33 0.65
C ALA A 17 15.58 29.57 1.26
N ALA A 18 14.38 29.72 0.71
CA ALA A 18 13.24 28.90 1.04
C ALA A 18 13.49 27.47 0.52
N THR A 19 13.78 26.54 1.44
CA THR A 19 13.81 25.11 1.11
C THR A 19 12.41 24.66 0.75
N PRO A 20 12.18 24.03 -0.42
CA PRO A 20 10.89 23.47 -0.73
C PRO A 20 10.57 22.37 0.27
N SER A 21 9.63 22.59 1.17
CA SER A 21 9.05 21.53 2.00
C SER A 21 8.15 20.69 1.08
N TRP A 22 8.64 19.51 0.71
CA TRP A 22 7.80 18.51 0.07
C TRP A 22 6.79 18.05 1.11
N PRO A 23 5.50 17.98 0.76
CA PRO A 23 4.52 17.41 1.69
C PRO A 23 4.97 16.01 2.03
N ALA A 24 5.08 15.70 3.31
CA ALA A 24 5.28 14.33 3.77
C ALA A 24 4.12 13.51 3.19
N GLU A 25 4.44 12.55 2.33
CA GLU A 25 3.45 11.62 1.78
C GLU A 25 2.78 10.94 2.97
N SER A 26 1.51 11.28 3.19
CA SER A 26 0.75 10.68 4.29
C SER A 26 0.72 9.17 4.04
N ALA A 27 1.18 8.39 5.03
CA ALA A 27 1.17 6.94 4.95
C ALA A 27 -0.21 6.47 4.50
N SER A 28 -0.27 5.74 3.38
CA SER A 28 -1.53 5.25 2.84
C SER A 28 -2.18 4.34 3.88
N GLN A 29 -3.45 4.62 4.19
CA GLN A 29 -4.20 3.86 5.17
C GLN A 29 -4.74 2.58 4.56
N ILE A 30 -4.56 1.47 5.28
CA ILE A 30 -5.13 0.16 4.94
C ILE A 30 -6.13 -0.24 6.02
N THR A 31 -7.32 -0.67 5.62
CA THR A 31 -8.24 -1.38 6.50
C THR A 31 -8.22 -2.86 6.14
N LEU A 32 -7.72 -3.70 7.05
CA LEU A 32 -7.59 -5.13 6.87
C LEU A 32 -8.74 -5.84 7.56
N TYR A 33 -9.67 -6.36 6.80
CA TYR A 33 -10.79 -7.17 7.26
C TYR A 33 -10.36 -8.64 7.31
N LYS A 34 -10.49 -9.25 8.47
CA LYS A 34 -10.07 -10.64 8.67
C LYS A 34 -11.15 -11.45 9.38
N ASP A 35 -11.13 -12.78 9.13
CA ASP A 35 -11.80 -13.73 10.01
C ASP A 35 -11.11 -13.76 11.36
N ALA A 36 -11.87 -13.97 12.45
CA ALA A 36 -11.33 -14.05 13.81
C ALA A 36 -10.24 -15.14 13.96
N GLN A 37 -10.30 -16.18 13.15
CA GLN A 37 -9.37 -17.31 13.17
C GLN A 37 -8.17 -17.17 12.24
N CYS A 38 -8.04 -16.04 11.54
CA CYS A 38 -6.90 -15.77 10.65
C CYS A 38 -5.64 -15.49 11.47
N ALA A 39 -4.83 -16.49 11.72
CA ALA A 39 -3.60 -16.39 12.51
C ALA A 39 -2.47 -15.61 11.78
N CYS A 40 -2.39 -15.71 10.44
CA CYS A 40 -1.34 -15.06 9.63
C CYS A 40 -1.58 -13.56 9.39
N CYS A 41 -2.79 -13.07 9.68
CA CYS A 41 -3.15 -11.68 9.39
C CYS A 41 -2.40 -10.64 10.25
N GLY A 42 -1.99 -11.03 11.47
CA GLY A 42 -1.15 -10.20 12.33
C GLY A 42 0.21 -9.93 11.68
N ALA A 43 0.92 -11.00 11.32
CA ALA A 43 2.23 -10.89 10.68
C ALA A 43 2.18 -10.14 9.34
N TYR A 44 1.09 -10.27 8.58
CA TYR A 44 0.90 -9.50 7.37
C TYR A 44 0.64 -8.02 7.66
N SER A 45 -0.13 -7.71 8.70
CA SER A 45 -0.32 -6.33 9.16
C SER A 45 0.99 -5.67 9.58
N ASP A 46 1.83 -6.39 10.34
CA ASP A 46 3.14 -5.90 10.75
C ASP A 46 4.04 -5.63 9.53
N TYR A 47 4.06 -6.55 8.56
CA TYR A 47 4.79 -6.35 7.30
C TYR A 47 4.33 -5.09 6.55
N LEU A 48 3.04 -4.84 6.45
CA LEU A 48 2.51 -3.64 5.80
C LEU A 48 2.92 -2.37 6.56
N HIS A 49 2.85 -2.41 7.89
CA HIS A 49 3.25 -1.31 8.75
C HIS A 49 4.74 -0.99 8.60
N ASP A 50 5.61 -2.00 8.63
CA ASP A 50 7.06 -1.86 8.45
C ASP A 50 7.43 -1.27 7.07
N ASN A 51 6.53 -1.39 6.10
CA ASN A 51 6.70 -0.85 4.75
C ASN A 51 5.98 0.50 4.52
N GLY A 52 5.56 1.17 5.60
CA GLY A 52 5.09 2.56 5.58
C GLY A 52 3.59 2.74 5.42
N PHE A 53 2.78 1.69 5.64
CA PHE A 53 1.33 1.81 5.67
C PHE A 53 0.82 1.97 7.11
N THR A 54 -0.28 2.70 7.28
CA THR A 54 -1.05 2.67 8.53
C THR A 54 -2.14 1.62 8.39
N VAL A 55 -2.14 0.61 9.26
CA VAL A 55 -3.06 -0.53 9.16
C VAL A 55 -4.04 -0.56 10.31
N ALA A 56 -5.34 -0.56 9.99
CA ALA A 56 -6.42 -0.82 10.93
C ALA A 56 -6.95 -2.24 10.69
N ILE A 57 -6.95 -3.09 11.72
CA ILE A 57 -7.49 -4.46 11.64
C ILE A 57 -8.93 -4.46 12.10
N VAL A 58 -9.82 -5.06 11.31
CA VAL A 58 -11.24 -5.24 11.61
C VAL A 58 -11.57 -6.73 11.54
N GLU A 59 -11.89 -7.33 12.67
CA GLU A 59 -12.45 -8.68 12.69
C GLU A 59 -13.91 -8.67 12.24
N THR A 60 -14.26 -9.56 11.33
CA THR A 60 -15.61 -9.62 10.79
C THR A 60 -16.02 -11.04 10.40
N PRO A 61 -17.25 -11.47 10.71
CA PRO A 61 -17.82 -12.71 10.18
C PRO A 61 -18.36 -12.54 8.76
N HIS A 62 -18.27 -11.34 8.19
CA HIS A 62 -18.94 -11.00 6.92
C HIS A 62 -18.02 -11.03 5.71
N LEU A 63 -16.80 -11.58 5.80
CA LEU A 63 -15.88 -11.71 4.66
C LEU A 63 -16.54 -12.34 3.42
N PRO A 64 -17.33 -13.44 3.53
CA PRO A 64 -17.98 -14.02 2.36
C PRO A 64 -18.93 -13.04 1.65
N MET A 65 -19.65 -12.23 2.41
CA MET A 65 -20.53 -11.20 1.84
C MET A 65 -19.74 -10.07 1.18
N MET A 66 -18.61 -9.70 1.74
CA MET A 66 -17.71 -8.70 1.14
C MET A 66 -17.15 -9.22 -0.18
N TYR A 67 -16.68 -10.45 -0.23
CA TYR A 67 -16.20 -11.07 -1.47
C TYR A 67 -17.30 -11.14 -2.54
N ALA A 68 -18.52 -11.52 -2.17
CA ALA A 68 -19.65 -11.54 -3.09
C ALA A 68 -19.99 -10.13 -3.62
N ARG A 69 -19.98 -9.12 -2.73
CA ARG A 69 -20.24 -7.72 -3.11
C ARG A 69 -19.24 -7.18 -4.12
N TYR A 70 -17.98 -7.56 -4.02
CA TYR A 70 -16.92 -7.11 -4.92
C TYR A 70 -16.67 -8.07 -6.08
N GLY A 71 -17.47 -9.11 -6.22
CA GLY A 71 -17.36 -10.09 -7.32
C GLY A 71 -16.06 -10.89 -7.32
N VAL A 72 -15.46 -11.14 -6.12
CA VAL A 72 -14.23 -11.93 -6.00
C VAL A 72 -14.57 -13.42 -6.09
N PRO A 73 -14.15 -14.14 -7.17
CA PRO A 73 -14.43 -15.56 -7.30
C PRO A 73 -13.81 -16.39 -6.17
N SER A 74 -14.45 -17.48 -5.78
CA SER A 74 -14.02 -18.30 -4.63
C SER A 74 -12.57 -18.77 -4.70
N ALA A 75 -12.08 -19.13 -5.88
CA ALA A 75 -10.68 -19.54 -6.08
C ALA A 75 -9.65 -18.42 -5.87
N PHE A 76 -10.09 -17.16 -5.74
CA PHE A 76 -9.27 -15.97 -5.57
C PHE A 76 -9.49 -15.30 -4.21
N GLN A 77 -10.26 -15.91 -3.32
CA GLN A 77 -10.49 -15.44 -1.96
C GLN A 77 -9.38 -15.90 -1.00
N SER A 78 -9.30 -15.23 0.15
CA SER A 78 -8.34 -15.51 1.22
C SER A 78 -9.02 -15.38 2.58
N CYS A 79 -8.29 -15.63 3.67
CA CYS A 79 -8.78 -15.44 5.04
C CYS A 79 -8.84 -13.96 5.47
N HIS A 80 -8.40 -13.04 4.62
CA HIS A 80 -8.52 -11.59 4.81
C HIS A 80 -8.65 -10.85 3.49
N LEU A 81 -9.14 -9.63 3.60
CA LEU A 81 -9.29 -8.68 2.52
C LEU A 81 -8.84 -7.31 3.02
N ALA A 82 -7.89 -6.68 2.35
CA ALA A 82 -7.47 -5.33 2.65
C ALA A 82 -8.11 -4.32 1.69
N MET A 83 -8.55 -3.19 2.23
CA MET A 83 -8.95 -2.01 1.48
C MET A 83 -7.80 -1.02 1.50
N VAL A 84 -7.29 -0.67 0.33
CA VAL A 84 -6.18 0.28 0.14
C VAL A 84 -6.65 1.35 -0.82
N ASP A 85 -6.92 2.55 -0.31
CA ASP A 85 -7.61 3.59 -1.08
C ASP A 85 -8.95 3.02 -1.62
N ARG A 86 -9.16 3.01 -2.92
CA ARG A 86 -10.34 2.44 -3.58
C ARG A 86 -10.20 0.98 -4.00
N TYR A 87 -9.04 0.38 -3.78
CA TYR A 87 -8.69 -0.96 -4.26
C TYR A 87 -8.79 -2.02 -3.19
N LEU A 88 -9.08 -3.25 -3.62
CA LEU A 88 -8.92 -4.44 -2.81
C LEU A 88 -7.51 -5.00 -2.98
N ALA A 89 -6.93 -5.47 -1.88
CA ALA A 89 -5.78 -6.36 -1.89
C ALA A 89 -6.16 -7.63 -1.11
N VAL A 90 -6.26 -8.75 -1.81
CA VAL A 90 -6.72 -10.02 -1.24
C VAL A 90 -5.54 -10.97 -1.11
N GLY A 91 -5.34 -11.51 0.09
CA GLY A 91 -4.19 -12.36 0.41
C GLY A 91 -2.91 -11.57 0.71
N HIS A 92 -1.79 -12.26 0.77
CA HIS A 92 -0.50 -11.74 1.21
C HIS A 92 0.28 -11.07 0.08
N ILE A 93 -0.26 -9.97 -0.45
CA ILE A 93 0.33 -9.24 -1.59
C ILE A 93 1.63 -8.55 -1.17
N PRO A 94 2.73 -8.70 -1.93
CA PRO A 94 3.95 -7.93 -1.74
C PRO A 94 3.70 -6.42 -1.86
N VAL A 95 4.32 -5.66 -0.98
CA VAL A 95 4.10 -4.21 -0.87
C VAL A 95 4.45 -3.46 -2.15
N ASP A 96 5.46 -3.89 -2.88
CA ASP A 96 5.87 -3.25 -4.14
C ASP A 96 4.77 -3.34 -5.20
N VAL A 97 4.02 -4.44 -5.21
CA VAL A 97 2.87 -4.61 -6.12
C VAL A 97 1.69 -3.71 -5.69
N ILE A 98 1.46 -3.56 -4.38
CA ILE A 98 0.46 -2.61 -3.86
C ILE A 98 0.85 -1.17 -4.24
N LYS A 99 2.08 -0.77 -4.00
CA LYS A 99 2.59 0.57 -4.34
C LYS A 99 2.51 0.84 -5.85
N ARG A 100 2.84 -0.16 -6.67
CA ARG A 100 2.68 -0.08 -8.12
C ARG A 100 1.22 0.17 -8.51
N MET A 101 0.28 -0.60 -7.97
CA MET A 101 -1.16 -0.41 -8.23
C MET A 101 -1.63 0.99 -7.84
N LEU A 102 -1.20 1.50 -6.69
CA LEU A 102 -1.55 2.85 -6.23
C LEU A 102 -0.98 3.95 -7.14
N ALA A 103 0.22 3.74 -7.68
CA ALA A 103 0.86 4.69 -8.60
C ALA A 103 0.23 4.66 -10.00
N GLU A 104 -0.03 3.48 -10.54
CA GLU A 104 -0.61 3.29 -11.88
C GLU A 104 -2.10 3.65 -11.95
N LYS A 105 -2.82 3.54 -10.84
CA LYS A 105 -4.27 3.78 -10.72
C LYS A 105 -5.10 3.07 -11.80
N PRO A 106 -4.91 1.76 -12.01
CA PRO A 106 -5.59 1.05 -13.07
C PRO A 106 -7.12 1.00 -12.85
N GLY A 107 -7.87 0.79 -13.92
CA GLY A 107 -9.33 0.65 -13.90
C GLY A 107 -9.78 -0.75 -13.45
N ILE A 108 -9.34 -1.22 -12.28
CA ILE A 108 -9.63 -2.53 -11.70
C ILE A 108 -10.28 -2.37 -10.33
N THR A 109 -10.92 -3.41 -9.82
CA THR A 109 -11.46 -3.45 -8.44
C THR A 109 -10.34 -3.67 -7.40
N GLY A 110 -9.30 -4.40 -7.77
CA GLY A 110 -8.17 -4.70 -6.89
C GLY A 110 -7.28 -5.80 -7.43
N ILE A 111 -6.45 -6.36 -6.55
CA ILE A 111 -5.51 -7.43 -6.86
C ILE A 111 -5.62 -8.57 -5.86
N THR A 112 -5.26 -9.78 -6.26
CA THR A 112 -5.28 -10.96 -5.40
C THR A 112 -4.07 -11.86 -5.62
N LEU A 113 -3.54 -12.41 -4.52
CA LEU A 113 -2.58 -13.51 -4.50
C LEU A 113 -3.28 -14.75 -3.93
N PRO A 114 -3.85 -15.63 -4.79
CA PRO A 114 -4.59 -16.79 -4.32
C PRO A 114 -3.68 -17.85 -3.71
N GLY A 115 -4.25 -18.68 -2.82
CA GLY A 115 -3.58 -19.87 -2.30
C GLY A 115 -2.59 -19.62 -1.17
N MET A 116 -2.38 -18.39 -0.73
CA MET A 116 -1.45 -18.04 0.37
C MET A 116 -0.11 -18.79 0.27
N PRO A 117 0.66 -18.61 -0.81
CA PRO A 117 1.85 -19.41 -1.05
C PRO A 117 2.91 -19.21 0.03
N ALA A 118 3.65 -20.25 0.33
CA ALA A 118 4.77 -20.19 1.27
C ALA A 118 5.79 -19.13 0.87
N GLY A 119 6.32 -18.40 1.84
CA GLY A 119 7.25 -17.30 1.63
C GLY A 119 6.63 -16.00 1.14
N SER A 120 5.29 -15.92 0.97
CA SER A 120 4.63 -14.64 0.78
C SER A 120 4.68 -13.80 2.08
N PRO A 121 4.57 -12.47 1.98
CA PRO A 121 4.71 -11.58 3.14
C PRO A 121 3.80 -11.99 4.32
N GLY A 122 4.38 -12.13 5.51
CA GLY A 122 3.64 -12.58 6.71
C GLY A 122 3.29 -14.08 6.73
N MET A 123 3.64 -14.85 5.70
CA MET A 123 3.54 -16.30 5.68
C MET A 123 4.91 -16.92 5.97
N GLY A 124 4.91 -18.03 6.69
CA GLY A 124 6.13 -18.83 6.88
C GLY A 124 6.54 -19.59 5.62
N GLY A 125 7.74 -20.17 5.68
CA GLY A 125 8.28 -21.00 4.61
C GLY A 125 9.15 -20.23 3.63
N THR A 126 9.58 -20.93 2.57
CA THR A 126 10.46 -20.38 1.54
C THR A 126 9.70 -20.20 0.23
N LYS A 127 9.89 -19.08 -0.42
CA LYS A 127 9.39 -18.84 -1.77
C LYS A 127 10.09 -19.79 -2.75
N THR A 128 9.34 -20.68 -3.36
CA THR A 128 9.84 -21.68 -4.32
C THR A 128 9.46 -21.35 -5.75
N GLU A 129 8.46 -20.51 -5.95
CA GLU A 129 7.97 -20.08 -7.25
C GLU A 129 7.65 -18.58 -7.23
N PRO A 130 7.69 -17.91 -8.39
CA PRO A 130 7.22 -16.54 -8.50
C PRO A 130 5.73 -16.43 -8.11
N PHE A 131 5.37 -15.38 -7.38
CA PHE A 131 3.99 -15.13 -7.01
C PHE A 131 3.21 -14.59 -8.21
N LYS A 132 2.12 -15.27 -8.57
CA LYS A 132 1.21 -14.81 -9.61
C LYS A 132 0.08 -14.00 -8.98
N ILE A 133 0.10 -12.71 -9.22
CA ILE A 133 -0.88 -11.77 -8.69
C ILE A 133 -1.85 -11.40 -9.82
N TYR A 134 -3.14 -11.47 -9.53
CA TYR A 134 -4.20 -11.28 -10.51
C TYR A 134 -4.98 -10.00 -10.24
N ALA A 135 -5.36 -9.30 -11.30
CA ALA A 135 -6.28 -8.18 -11.25
C ALA A 135 -7.73 -8.69 -11.12
N LEU A 136 -8.46 -8.08 -10.20
CA LEU A 136 -9.90 -8.23 -10.00
C LEU A 136 -10.63 -7.09 -10.70
N GLY A 137 -11.71 -7.38 -11.40
CA GLY A 137 -12.50 -6.38 -12.12
C GLY A 137 -13.62 -7.05 -12.88
N ASP A 138 -14.06 -6.43 -13.98
CA ASP A 138 -15.11 -6.99 -14.82
C ASP A 138 -14.62 -8.28 -15.50
N GLY A 139 -15.33 -9.38 -15.27
CA GLY A 139 -15.04 -10.70 -15.82
C GLY A 139 -14.05 -11.52 -14.98
N SER A 140 -13.41 -12.50 -15.63
CA SER A 140 -12.46 -13.39 -14.96
C SER A 140 -11.18 -12.67 -14.57
N PRO A 141 -10.60 -12.97 -13.40
CA PRO A 141 -9.31 -12.39 -12.98
C PRO A 141 -8.20 -12.63 -14.01
N LYS A 142 -7.40 -11.59 -14.25
CA LYS A 142 -6.32 -11.60 -15.24
C LYS A 142 -4.98 -11.40 -14.55
N LEU A 143 -3.92 -12.03 -15.06
CA LEU A 143 -2.58 -11.84 -14.52
C LEU A 143 -2.20 -10.34 -14.54
N TYR A 144 -1.86 -9.81 -13.36
CA TYR A 144 -1.47 -8.42 -13.15
C TYR A 144 0.04 -8.26 -12.98
N ALA A 145 0.63 -9.12 -12.14
CA ALA A 145 2.06 -9.09 -11.85
C ALA A 145 2.59 -10.50 -11.56
N ILE A 146 3.88 -10.66 -11.80
CA ILE A 146 4.68 -11.80 -11.33
C ILE A 146 5.77 -11.20 -10.45
N ASP A 147 5.82 -11.64 -9.19
CA ASP A 147 6.79 -11.15 -8.20
C ASP A 147 7.76 -12.26 -7.80
#